data_433e2ca99b880ca6f1b92ed29a38a80d
#
_entry.id   433e2ca99b880ca6f1b92ed29a38a80d
#
_cell.length_a   1.000
_cell.length_b   1.000
_cell.length_c   1.000
_cell.angle_alpha   90.00
_cell.angle_beta   90.00
_cell.angle_gamma   90.00
#
_symmetry.space_group_name_H-M   'P 1'
#
loop_
_entity.id
_entity.type
_entity.pdbx_description
1 polymer ?
#
loop_
_entity_poly.entity_id
_entity_poly.type
_entity_poly.pdbx_seq_one_letter_code
_entity_poly.pdbx_strand_id
1 'polypeptide(L)'
;MTLRIRRRHVLAGGAAILAAPSIVRAQPKPIRVGVLTDMAGVYAANTGQGSVVGARMAIDDFAKLHPDLKVELVSADLQLKPDVAVQIAADWYDSQGVDLITDVPLSSAAFAIGDMAKAKDKVAIFTGGASAAISGEHCGPNHVHWVYDTWSMPHGVVDATIKEGGDTWFFVTADYAFGHSLESDAASFVEAGHGKVLGQAMAPFPGTTDFSSYLVQAKASGAKVIGFANGGGDTVNCIKQSAEFGIQKGGQKIAGLLFLLHDVHGVGLTAAQGVLLTEPFYWNMNDGTRAFGRRFATQMNGSMPGSVHAGQYSAVTHYLKAVVAMGPDKAHASGKAVVEQMKSMPTSDPLFGKGQVRADGRVIHDMYLFEVKSPAESKEAWDYYNLKRTVPADQAFRPIDQGGCKMVVGKA
;
A
#
# COMPACT_ATOMS: atom_id res chain seq x y z
N MET A 1 88.84 56.92 3.18
CA MET A 1 88.89 55.52 2.69
C MET A 1 87.44 54.99 2.55
N THR A 2 86.91 55.12 1.34
CA THR A 2 85.47 54.97 1.05
C THR A 2 85.30 53.68 0.31
N LEU A 3 84.57 52.73 0.90
CA LEU A 3 84.14 51.47 0.23
C LEU A 3 82.77 51.60 -0.43
N ARG A 4 82.72 51.46 -1.73
CA ARG A 4 81.49 51.39 -2.53
C ARG A 4 81.01 49.94 -2.55
N ILE A 5 79.79 49.67 -2.10
CA ILE A 5 79.08 48.41 -2.25
C ILE A 5 78.19 48.46 -3.49
N ARG A 6 78.45 47.55 -4.46
CA ARG A 6 77.67 47.40 -5.69
C ARG A 6 76.32 46.69 -5.41
N ARG A 7 75.21 47.28 -5.85
CA ARG A 7 73.90 46.62 -5.90
C ARG A 7 73.89 45.48 -6.93
N ARG A 8 73.63 44.29 -6.50
CA ARG A 8 73.30 43.18 -7.39
C ARG A 8 71.79 43.08 -7.45
N HIS A 9 71.22 43.14 -8.67
CA HIS A 9 69.79 42.89 -8.94
C HIS A 9 69.49 41.43 -8.80
N VAL A 10 68.58 41.05 -7.87
CA VAL A 10 67.95 39.73 -7.79
C VAL A 10 66.64 39.81 -8.56
N LEU A 11 66.61 39.18 -9.73
CA LEU A 11 65.34 38.92 -10.47
C LEU A 11 64.58 37.81 -9.76
N ALA A 12 63.56 38.15 -9.04
CA ALA A 12 62.58 37.19 -8.51
C ALA A 12 61.64 36.78 -9.64
N GLY A 13 61.84 35.59 -10.18
CA GLY A 13 60.87 34.95 -11.10
C GLY A 13 59.63 34.57 -10.35
N GLY A 14 58.51 35.30 -10.56
CA GLY A 14 57.19 34.96 -10.05
C GLY A 14 56.63 33.77 -10.82
N ALA A 15 56.57 32.57 -10.21
CA ALA A 15 55.81 31.47 -10.72
C ALA A 15 54.29 31.77 -10.55
N ALA A 16 53.62 32.15 -11.61
CA ALA A 16 52.15 32.25 -11.66
C ALA A 16 51.59 30.82 -11.57
N ILE A 17 51.14 30.42 -10.39
CA ILE A 17 50.34 29.23 -10.21
C ILE A 17 48.97 29.52 -10.88
N LEU A 18 48.76 28.99 -12.08
CA LEU A 18 47.45 28.91 -12.72
C LEU A 18 46.54 28.02 -11.85
N ALA A 19 45.77 28.63 -10.97
CA ALA A 19 44.67 27.95 -10.29
C ALA A 19 43.66 27.52 -11.36
N ALA A 20 43.76 26.26 -11.78
CA ALA A 20 42.69 25.65 -12.59
C ALA A 20 41.40 25.71 -11.78
N PRO A 21 40.29 26.21 -12.34
CA PRO A 21 39.03 26.20 -11.64
C PRO A 21 38.68 24.73 -11.34
N SER A 22 38.71 24.37 -10.07
CA SER A 22 38.13 23.12 -9.65
C SER A 22 36.66 23.15 -10.02
N ILE A 23 36.25 22.36 -11.02
CA ILE A 23 34.84 22.13 -11.32
C ILE A 23 34.27 21.45 -10.07
N VAL A 24 33.67 22.23 -9.19
CA VAL A 24 32.81 21.70 -8.11
C VAL A 24 31.65 21.01 -8.80
N ARG A 25 31.79 19.70 -8.98
CA ARG A 25 30.68 18.88 -9.48
C ARG A 25 29.61 18.98 -8.42
N ALA A 26 28.51 19.69 -8.73
CA ALA A 26 27.36 19.74 -7.85
C ALA A 26 26.99 18.31 -7.48
N GLN A 27 26.88 18.02 -6.20
CA GLN A 27 26.44 16.69 -5.78
C GLN A 27 25.07 16.42 -6.39
N PRO A 28 24.86 15.22 -6.95
CA PRO A 28 23.54 14.88 -7.51
C PRO A 28 22.46 15.11 -6.45
N LYS A 29 21.37 15.77 -6.85
CA LYS A 29 20.21 15.97 -5.98
C LYS A 29 19.69 14.58 -5.56
N PRO A 30 19.45 14.32 -4.26
CA PRO A 30 18.92 13.02 -3.83
C PRO A 30 17.49 12.82 -4.31
N ILE A 31 17.16 11.59 -4.67
CA ILE A 31 15.75 11.19 -4.85
C ILE A 31 15.12 11.16 -3.47
N ARG A 32 13.99 11.86 -3.30
CA ARG A 32 13.24 11.91 -2.03
C ARG A 32 11.97 11.11 -2.09
N VAL A 33 11.84 10.14 -1.18
CA VAL A 33 10.67 9.28 -0.99
C VAL A 33 9.95 9.69 0.28
N GLY A 34 8.66 10.01 0.19
CA GLY A 34 7.80 10.33 1.32
C GLY A 34 6.82 9.21 1.61
N VAL A 35 6.86 8.64 2.81
CA VAL A 35 5.84 7.69 3.29
C VAL A 35 4.81 8.47 4.10
N LEU A 36 3.65 8.70 3.50
CA LEU A 36 2.51 9.37 4.13
C LEU A 36 1.52 8.31 4.60
N THR A 37 1.47 8.04 5.89
CA THR A 37 0.83 6.85 6.45
C THR A 37 -0.04 7.17 7.66
N ASP A 38 -0.76 6.19 8.18
CA ASP A 38 -1.48 6.28 9.46
C ASP A 38 -0.58 5.73 10.58
N MET A 39 -0.09 6.61 11.46
CA MET A 39 0.83 6.21 12.53
C MET A 39 0.13 5.75 13.81
N ALA A 40 -1.12 6.14 14.06
CA ALA A 40 -1.78 5.93 15.34
C ALA A 40 -3.27 5.57 15.25
N GLY A 41 -3.87 5.62 14.06
CA GLY A 41 -5.29 5.33 13.85
C GLY A 41 -5.57 3.84 13.62
N VAL A 42 -6.73 3.58 13.04
CA VAL A 42 -7.24 2.20 12.85
C VAL A 42 -6.44 1.37 11.84
N TYR A 43 -5.66 2.00 10.98
CA TYR A 43 -4.82 1.32 9.99
C TYR A 43 -3.34 1.20 10.40
N ALA A 44 -2.95 1.78 11.56
CA ALA A 44 -1.55 1.88 11.98
C ALA A 44 -0.82 0.52 12.04
N ALA A 45 -1.52 -0.54 12.42
CA ALA A 45 -0.94 -1.89 12.48
C ALA A 45 -0.63 -2.47 11.10
N ASN A 46 -1.45 -2.16 10.09
CA ASN A 46 -1.31 -2.67 8.72
C ASN A 46 -0.43 -1.78 7.84
N THR A 47 -0.20 -0.53 8.25
CA THR A 47 0.56 0.51 7.53
C THR A 47 1.63 1.12 8.47
N GLY A 48 1.50 2.37 8.87
CA GLY A 48 2.26 3.01 9.94
C GLY A 48 3.78 2.84 9.88
N GLN A 49 4.38 2.59 11.03
CA GLN A 49 5.82 2.39 11.13
C GLN A 49 6.31 1.21 10.27
N GLY A 50 5.49 0.17 10.08
CA GLY A 50 5.83 -0.96 9.21
C GLY A 50 6.01 -0.56 7.75
N SER A 51 5.19 0.36 7.24
CA SER A 51 5.37 0.94 5.90
C SER A 51 6.69 1.71 5.78
N VAL A 52 7.06 2.49 6.80
CA VAL A 52 8.34 3.21 6.82
C VAL A 52 9.52 2.23 6.80
N VAL A 53 9.44 1.15 7.59
CA VAL A 53 10.48 0.09 7.61
C VAL A 53 10.55 -0.62 6.27
N GLY A 54 9.41 -0.98 5.64
CA GLY A 54 9.39 -1.60 4.32
C GLY A 54 10.07 -0.73 3.25
N ALA A 55 9.76 0.57 3.22
CA ALA A 55 10.39 1.53 2.31
C ALA A 55 11.89 1.70 2.59
N ARG A 56 12.29 1.78 3.88
CA ARG A 56 13.70 1.86 4.29
C ARG A 56 14.50 0.65 3.83
N MET A 57 13.97 -0.56 4.05
CA MET A 57 14.62 -1.80 3.62
C MET A 57 14.83 -1.83 2.10
N ALA A 58 13.87 -1.33 1.31
CA ALA A 58 14.01 -1.22 -0.14
C ALA A 58 15.16 -0.28 -0.52
N ILE A 59 15.23 0.90 0.10
CA ILE A 59 16.27 1.89 -0.13
C ILE A 59 17.65 1.32 0.24
N ASP A 60 17.77 0.70 1.42
CA ASP A 60 19.04 0.15 1.93
C ASP A 60 19.55 -1.01 1.05
N ASP A 61 18.65 -1.87 0.57
CA ASP A 61 19.04 -2.95 -0.34
C ASP A 61 19.42 -2.41 -1.73
N PHE A 62 18.70 -1.40 -2.21
CA PHE A 62 18.98 -0.76 -3.49
C PHE A 62 20.32 -0.01 -3.49
N ALA A 63 20.64 0.67 -2.39
CA ALA A 63 21.90 1.40 -2.24
C ALA A 63 23.14 0.49 -2.31
N LYS A 64 23.04 -0.79 -1.93
CA LYS A 64 24.13 -1.77 -2.07
C LYS A 64 24.46 -2.06 -3.53
N LEU A 65 23.47 -2.00 -4.42
CA LEU A 65 23.61 -2.26 -5.86
C LEU A 65 23.90 -0.98 -6.65
N HIS A 66 23.48 0.18 -6.14
CA HIS A 66 23.56 1.49 -6.78
C HIS A 66 24.07 2.54 -5.79
N PRO A 67 25.34 2.46 -5.35
CA PRO A 67 25.91 3.33 -4.29
C PRO A 67 25.97 4.81 -4.68
N ASP A 68 25.95 5.11 -5.98
CA ASP A 68 25.98 6.48 -6.50
C ASP A 68 24.60 7.17 -6.45
N LEU A 69 23.50 6.40 -6.35
CA LEU A 69 22.17 6.94 -6.21
C LEU A 69 21.89 7.29 -4.75
N LYS A 70 21.78 8.59 -4.46
CA LYS A 70 21.38 9.06 -3.13
C LYS A 70 19.87 9.07 -3.02
N VAL A 71 19.32 8.40 -1.99
CA VAL A 71 17.90 8.35 -1.71
C VAL A 71 17.67 8.77 -0.26
N GLU A 72 16.76 9.71 -0.07
CA GLU A 72 16.31 10.19 1.25
C GLU A 72 14.87 9.73 1.51
N LEU A 73 14.59 9.34 2.74
CA LEU A 73 13.25 8.94 3.18
C LEU A 73 12.74 9.92 4.25
N VAL A 74 11.55 10.45 4.00
CA VAL A 74 10.76 11.20 4.99
C VAL A 74 9.45 10.47 5.26
N SER A 75 8.85 10.68 6.43
CA SER A 75 7.56 10.09 6.78
C SER A 75 6.71 11.06 7.59
N ALA A 76 5.39 10.94 7.48
CA ALA A 76 4.45 11.72 8.27
C ALA A 76 3.16 10.94 8.51
N ASP A 77 2.47 11.32 9.59
CA ASP A 77 1.14 10.82 9.96
C ASP A 77 0.05 11.66 9.28
N LEU A 78 -0.78 11.03 8.46
CA LEU A 78 -1.93 11.69 7.83
C LEU A 78 -3.13 11.83 8.80
N GLN A 79 -3.06 11.23 10.00
CA GLN A 79 -4.06 11.32 11.07
C GLN A 79 -5.48 10.91 10.65
N LEU A 80 -5.62 10.10 9.59
CA LEU A 80 -6.89 9.74 8.95
C LEU A 80 -7.75 10.97 8.57
N LYS A 81 -7.09 12.10 8.24
CA LYS A 81 -7.73 13.34 7.81
C LYS A 81 -7.30 13.70 6.39
N PRO A 82 -8.24 13.77 5.43
CA PRO A 82 -7.90 14.08 4.04
C PRO A 82 -7.22 15.44 3.86
N ASP A 83 -7.65 16.46 4.60
CA ASP A 83 -7.08 17.81 4.56
C ASP A 83 -5.63 17.84 5.08
N VAL A 84 -5.33 17.15 6.17
CA VAL A 84 -3.97 17.00 6.72
C VAL A 84 -3.07 16.29 5.69
N ALA A 85 -3.55 15.19 5.11
CA ALA A 85 -2.80 14.44 4.10
C ALA A 85 -2.47 15.30 2.87
N VAL A 86 -3.45 16.06 2.36
CA VAL A 86 -3.29 16.96 1.22
C VAL A 86 -2.32 18.11 1.52
N GLN A 87 -2.39 18.67 2.73
CA GLN A 87 -1.49 19.74 3.15
C GLN A 87 -0.03 19.25 3.23
N ILE A 88 0.21 18.08 3.85
CA ILE A 88 1.54 17.46 3.91
C ILE A 88 2.06 17.17 2.51
N ALA A 89 1.23 16.58 1.64
CA ALA A 89 1.61 16.25 0.28
C ALA A 89 1.98 17.49 -0.54
N ALA A 90 1.23 18.59 -0.38
CA ALA A 90 1.51 19.87 -1.04
C ALA A 90 2.87 20.43 -0.58
N ASP A 91 3.13 20.48 0.72
CA ASP A 91 4.40 20.96 1.25
C ASP A 91 5.58 20.08 0.79
N TRP A 92 5.40 18.78 0.80
CA TRP A 92 6.42 17.84 0.35
C TRP A 92 6.79 18.02 -1.13
N TYR A 93 5.80 18.18 -2.01
CA TYR A 93 6.06 18.38 -3.44
C TYR A 93 6.59 19.78 -3.75
N ASP A 94 6.08 20.83 -3.09
CA ASP A 94 6.42 22.22 -3.43
C ASP A 94 7.70 22.70 -2.75
N SER A 95 7.86 22.40 -1.45
CA SER A 95 8.88 23.00 -0.61
C SER A 95 10.01 22.03 -0.25
N GLN A 96 9.70 20.76 0.00
CA GLN A 96 10.68 19.79 0.45
C GLN A 96 11.30 18.97 -0.68
N GLY A 97 10.81 19.11 -1.91
CA GLY A 97 11.38 18.47 -3.09
C GLY A 97 11.23 16.94 -3.09
N VAL A 98 10.16 16.42 -2.48
CA VAL A 98 9.80 14.99 -2.55
C VAL A 98 9.43 14.63 -3.99
N ASP A 99 9.98 13.54 -4.49
CA ASP A 99 9.75 13.05 -5.85
C ASP A 99 8.64 12.00 -5.90
N LEU A 100 8.54 11.18 -4.85
CA LEU A 100 7.55 10.12 -4.68
C LEU A 100 6.85 10.24 -3.33
N ILE A 101 5.52 10.30 -3.32
CA ILE A 101 4.70 10.02 -2.13
C ILE A 101 4.14 8.60 -2.23
N THR A 102 4.23 7.83 -1.15
CA THR A 102 3.74 6.45 -1.11
C THR A 102 2.94 6.15 0.15
N ASP A 103 2.23 5.03 0.17
CA ASP A 103 1.29 4.50 1.16
C ASP A 103 -0.13 5.10 1.04
N VAL A 104 -0.43 6.16 1.76
CA VAL A 104 -1.69 6.91 1.78
C VAL A 104 -2.90 5.99 2.05
N PRO A 105 -3.03 5.39 3.26
CA PRO A 105 -4.08 4.41 3.57
C PRO A 105 -5.48 5.02 3.79
N LEU A 106 -5.76 6.17 3.18
CA LEU A 106 -7.05 6.85 3.20
C LEU A 106 -7.46 7.15 1.76
N SER A 107 -8.43 6.40 1.21
CA SER A 107 -8.77 6.45 -0.21
C SER A 107 -9.19 7.83 -0.70
N SER A 108 -9.93 8.60 0.12
CA SER A 108 -10.29 9.98 -0.20
C SER A 108 -9.08 10.91 -0.34
N ALA A 109 -8.06 10.72 0.50
CA ALA A 109 -6.79 11.44 0.36
C ALA A 109 -5.98 10.96 -0.86
N ALA A 110 -6.00 9.65 -1.14
CA ALA A 110 -5.32 9.08 -2.30
C ALA A 110 -5.84 9.66 -3.61
N PHE A 111 -7.15 9.88 -3.76
CA PHE A 111 -7.72 10.56 -4.94
C PHE A 111 -7.15 11.97 -5.11
N ALA A 112 -7.19 12.79 -4.06
CA ALA A 112 -6.70 14.17 -4.11
C ALA A 112 -5.18 14.25 -4.35
N ILE A 113 -4.39 13.35 -3.73
CA ILE A 113 -2.94 13.29 -3.92
C ILE A 113 -2.58 12.78 -5.32
N GLY A 114 -3.35 11.86 -5.90
CA GLY A 114 -3.21 11.43 -7.30
C GLY A 114 -3.40 12.57 -8.29
N ASP A 115 -4.44 13.38 -8.10
CA ASP A 115 -4.68 14.59 -8.90
C ASP A 115 -3.57 15.64 -8.70
N MET A 116 -3.10 15.82 -7.46
CA MET A 116 -1.98 16.71 -7.14
C MET A 116 -0.68 16.24 -7.78
N ALA A 117 -0.36 14.94 -7.73
CA ALA A 117 0.81 14.36 -8.38
C ALA A 117 0.80 14.63 -9.89
N LYS A 118 -0.37 14.50 -10.54
CA LYS A 118 -0.55 14.85 -11.94
C LYS A 118 -0.33 16.35 -12.19
N ALA A 119 -0.92 17.22 -11.37
CA ALA A 119 -0.81 18.68 -11.55
C ALA A 119 0.62 19.20 -11.38
N LYS A 120 1.42 18.56 -10.50
CA LYS A 120 2.79 18.94 -10.17
C LYS A 120 3.86 18.12 -10.90
N ASP A 121 3.45 17.22 -11.78
CA ASP A 121 4.30 16.23 -12.46
C ASP A 121 5.24 15.48 -11.49
N LYS A 122 4.67 15.01 -10.39
CA LYS A 122 5.32 14.17 -9.36
C LYS A 122 4.76 12.76 -9.40
N VAL A 123 5.26 11.88 -8.55
CA VAL A 123 4.82 10.47 -8.49
C VAL A 123 4.08 10.19 -7.19
N ALA A 124 2.96 9.47 -7.28
CA ALA A 124 2.32 8.83 -6.13
C ALA A 124 2.21 7.31 -6.35
N ILE A 125 2.49 6.49 -5.33
CA ILE A 125 2.29 5.05 -5.36
C ILE A 125 1.45 4.65 -4.13
N PHE A 126 0.22 4.24 -4.38
CA PHE A 126 -0.70 3.88 -3.31
C PHE A 126 -0.56 2.38 -2.98
N THR A 127 -0.01 2.10 -1.81
CA THR A 127 0.13 0.75 -1.26
C THR A 127 -0.90 0.46 -0.17
N GLY A 128 -1.32 1.50 0.57
CA GLY A 128 -2.32 1.41 1.63
C GLY A 128 -3.72 1.85 1.19
N GLY A 129 -3.83 2.80 0.24
CA GLY A 129 -5.11 3.22 -0.32
C GLY A 129 -5.76 2.08 -1.10
N ALA A 130 -6.98 1.68 -0.73
CA ALA A 130 -7.56 0.43 -1.20
C ALA A 130 -8.73 0.57 -2.19
N SER A 131 -9.38 1.74 -2.32
CA SER A 131 -10.50 1.86 -3.27
C SER A 131 -10.10 1.53 -4.70
N ALA A 132 -10.81 0.63 -5.36
CA ALA A 132 -10.60 0.28 -6.76
C ALA A 132 -10.75 1.48 -7.71
N ALA A 133 -11.43 2.54 -7.27
CA ALA A 133 -11.56 3.79 -8.01
C ALA A 133 -10.22 4.52 -8.23
N ILE A 134 -9.17 4.25 -7.43
CA ILE A 134 -7.82 4.82 -7.61
C ILE A 134 -7.25 4.50 -9.00
N SER A 135 -7.41 3.26 -9.46
CA SER A 135 -7.04 2.84 -10.83
C SER A 135 -8.24 2.80 -11.78
N GLY A 136 -9.42 3.18 -11.29
CA GLY A 136 -10.68 3.34 -12.04
C GLY A 136 -10.94 4.79 -12.44
N GLU A 137 -12.03 5.36 -11.94
CA GLU A 137 -12.50 6.72 -12.23
C GLU A 137 -11.45 7.80 -11.91
N HIS A 138 -10.63 7.57 -10.88
CA HIS A 138 -9.57 8.46 -10.43
C HIS A 138 -8.18 8.08 -10.96
N CYS A 139 -8.09 7.24 -11.99
CA CYS A 139 -6.81 6.91 -12.59
C CYS A 139 -6.09 8.14 -13.16
N GLY A 140 -4.77 8.14 -13.09
CA GLY A 140 -3.96 9.25 -13.61
C GLY A 140 -2.59 8.80 -14.11
N PRO A 141 -1.94 9.63 -14.96
CA PRO A 141 -0.66 9.27 -15.56
C PRO A 141 0.51 9.30 -14.58
N ASN A 142 0.34 9.89 -13.40
CA ASN A 142 1.38 10.14 -12.42
C ASN A 142 1.27 9.30 -11.16
N HIS A 143 0.33 8.32 -11.13
CA HIS A 143 0.24 7.44 -9.97
C HIS A 143 0.05 5.97 -10.34
N VAL A 144 0.37 5.12 -9.37
CA VAL A 144 0.28 3.67 -9.44
C VAL A 144 -0.43 3.14 -8.20
N HIS A 145 -1.32 2.16 -8.37
CA HIS A 145 -2.02 1.47 -7.30
C HIS A 145 -1.40 0.08 -7.12
N TRP A 146 -0.73 -0.19 -5.97
CA TRP A 146 0.24 -1.29 -5.91
C TRP A 146 -0.30 -2.62 -5.37
N VAL A 147 -0.84 -2.66 -4.14
CA VAL A 147 -0.99 -3.92 -3.39
C VAL A 147 -2.28 -4.67 -3.73
N TYR A 148 -3.39 -4.17 -3.27
CA TYR A 148 -4.74 -4.73 -3.41
C TYR A 148 -5.74 -3.63 -3.69
N ASP A 149 -7.01 -4.00 -3.89
CA ASP A 149 -8.09 -3.04 -3.97
C ASP A 149 -9.43 -3.65 -3.50
N THR A 150 -10.45 -2.80 -3.43
CA THR A 150 -11.79 -3.19 -2.98
C THR A 150 -12.49 -4.20 -3.90
N TRP A 151 -12.00 -4.39 -5.12
CA TRP A 151 -12.48 -5.42 -6.04
C TRP A 151 -11.78 -6.76 -5.80
N SER A 152 -10.45 -6.76 -5.68
CA SER A 152 -9.65 -7.98 -5.56
C SER A 152 -9.81 -8.67 -4.21
N MET A 153 -10.02 -7.90 -3.12
CA MET A 153 -10.09 -8.44 -1.77
C MET A 153 -11.38 -9.26 -1.52
N PRO A 154 -12.59 -8.76 -1.78
CA PRO A 154 -13.82 -9.51 -1.51
C PRO A 154 -14.08 -10.65 -2.49
N HIS A 155 -13.53 -10.59 -3.71
CA HIS A 155 -13.87 -11.54 -4.78
C HIS A 155 -13.73 -13.01 -4.35
N GLY A 156 -12.57 -13.39 -3.80
CA GLY A 156 -12.33 -14.77 -3.37
C GLY A 156 -13.18 -15.20 -2.18
N VAL A 157 -13.38 -14.30 -1.22
CA VAL A 157 -14.16 -14.53 0.01
C VAL A 157 -15.65 -14.68 -0.31
N VAL A 158 -16.21 -13.77 -1.12
CA VAL A 158 -17.64 -13.82 -1.48
C VAL A 158 -17.97 -15.07 -2.29
N ASP A 159 -17.15 -15.39 -3.33
CA ASP A 159 -17.31 -16.59 -4.16
C ASP A 159 -17.30 -17.89 -3.32
N ALA A 160 -16.32 -18.01 -2.40
CA ALA A 160 -16.23 -19.16 -1.53
C ALA A 160 -17.43 -19.26 -0.57
N THR A 161 -17.84 -18.14 0.03
CA THR A 161 -18.94 -18.11 1.00
C THR A 161 -20.28 -18.44 0.37
N ILE A 162 -20.55 -17.97 -0.87
CA ILE A 162 -21.77 -18.30 -1.62
C ILE A 162 -21.83 -19.79 -1.93
N LYS A 163 -20.73 -20.39 -2.40
CA LYS A 163 -20.62 -21.83 -2.67
C LYS A 163 -20.90 -22.70 -1.45
N GLU A 164 -20.66 -22.16 -0.27
CA GLU A 164 -21.00 -22.79 1.01
C GLU A 164 -22.42 -22.48 1.50
N GLY A 165 -23.27 -21.90 0.67
CA GLY A 165 -24.69 -21.61 0.96
C GLY A 165 -24.96 -20.26 1.64
N GLY A 166 -23.93 -19.37 1.73
CA GLY A 166 -24.07 -18.01 2.23
C GLY A 166 -24.60 -17.05 1.15
N ASP A 167 -25.86 -17.19 0.77
CA ASP A 167 -26.49 -16.50 -0.36
C ASP A 167 -27.22 -15.21 0.01
N THR A 168 -27.35 -14.87 1.30
CA THR A 168 -27.94 -13.62 1.75
C THR A 168 -26.99 -12.85 2.66
N TRP A 169 -26.81 -11.57 2.36
CA TRP A 169 -25.79 -10.72 2.97
C TRP A 169 -26.39 -9.46 3.58
N PHE A 170 -25.79 -9.01 4.68
CA PHE A 170 -25.99 -7.68 5.25
C PHE A 170 -24.61 -7.06 5.51
N PHE A 171 -24.39 -5.79 5.17
CA PHE A 171 -23.12 -5.14 5.34
C PHE A 171 -23.08 -4.21 6.55
N VAL A 172 -21.92 -4.18 7.24
CA VAL A 172 -21.55 -3.13 8.20
C VAL A 172 -20.37 -2.37 7.59
N THR A 173 -20.63 -1.13 7.19
CA THR A 173 -19.78 -0.38 6.26
C THR A 173 -19.21 0.85 6.91
N ALA A 174 -17.91 1.09 6.77
CA ALA A 174 -17.29 2.34 7.15
C ALA A 174 -17.74 3.48 6.22
N ASP A 175 -18.34 4.55 6.80
CA ASP A 175 -19.00 5.61 6.05
C ASP A 175 -17.98 6.60 5.44
N TYR A 176 -17.22 6.12 4.44
CA TYR A 176 -16.35 6.94 3.58
C TYR A 176 -15.99 6.20 2.29
N ALA A 177 -15.23 6.86 1.38
CA ALA A 177 -14.96 6.38 0.03
C ALA A 177 -14.49 4.91 -0.07
N PHE A 178 -13.64 4.44 0.86
CA PHE A 178 -13.18 3.05 0.88
C PHE A 178 -14.30 2.08 1.22
N GLY A 179 -15.03 2.33 2.31
CA GLY A 179 -16.10 1.44 2.76
C GLY A 179 -17.20 1.30 1.71
N HIS A 180 -17.61 2.43 1.11
CA HIS A 180 -18.61 2.43 0.03
C HIS A 180 -18.11 1.63 -1.19
N SER A 181 -16.85 1.80 -1.58
CA SER A 181 -16.24 1.04 -2.69
C SER A 181 -16.20 -0.45 -2.38
N LEU A 182 -15.78 -0.84 -1.16
CA LEU A 182 -15.68 -2.23 -0.73
C LEU A 182 -17.04 -2.92 -0.67
N GLU A 183 -18.05 -2.24 -0.12
CA GLU A 183 -19.42 -2.75 -0.09
C GLU A 183 -19.98 -2.93 -1.50
N SER A 184 -19.85 -1.91 -2.36
CA SER A 184 -20.35 -1.94 -3.74
C SER A 184 -19.71 -3.09 -4.54
N ASP A 185 -18.39 -3.26 -4.43
CA ASP A 185 -17.68 -4.34 -5.11
C ASP A 185 -18.11 -5.72 -4.57
N ALA A 186 -18.22 -5.87 -3.23
CA ALA A 186 -18.68 -7.11 -2.62
C ALA A 186 -20.14 -7.44 -3.00
N ALA A 187 -21.01 -6.45 -2.98
CA ALA A 187 -22.42 -6.61 -3.38
C ALA A 187 -22.53 -7.10 -4.83
N SER A 188 -21.70 -6.55 -5.74
CA SER A 188 -21.70 -7.00 -7.14
C SER A 188 -21.33 -8.49 -7.29
N PHE A 189 -20.39 -8.99 -6.46
CA PHE A 189 -20.05 -10.42 -6.45
C PHE A 189 -21.15 -11.28 -5.82
N VAL A 190 -21.83 -10.78 -4.78
CA VAL A 190 -22.99 -11.45 -4.19
C VAL A 190 -24.07 -11.64 -5.24
N GLU A 191 -24.41 -10.59 -5.99
CA GLU A 191 -25.43 -10.61 -7.04
C GLU A 191 -25.01 -11.51 -8.23
N ALA A 192 -23.75 -11.40 -8.67
CA ALA A 192 -23.20 -12.27 -9.72
C ALA A 192 -23.23 -13.76 -9.34
N GLY A 193 -23.06 -14.07 -8.05
CA GLY A 193 -23.21 -15.42 -7.49
C GLY A 193 -24.66 -15.83 -7.20
N HIS A 194 -25.66 -15.07 -7.69
CA HIS A 194 -27.10 -15.29 -7.44
C HIS A 194 -27.50 -15.15 -5.96
N GLY A 195 -26.71 -14.48 -5.15
CA GLY A 195 -27.06 -14.11 -3.78
C GLY A 195 -27.88 -12.83 -3.72
N LYS A 196 -28.22 -12.41 -2.51
CA LYS A 196 -29.04 -11.23 -2.26
C LYS A 196 -28.48 -10.40 -1.11
N VAL A 197 -28.35 -9.09 -1.31
CA VAL A 197 -28.07 -8.13 -0.24
C VAL A 197 -29.39 -7.73 0.42
N LEU A 198 -29.50 -7.94 1.74
CA LEU A 198 -30.71 -7.63 2.52
C LEU A 198 -30.69 -6.22 3.11
N GLY A 199 -29.51 -5.58 3.16
CA GLY A 199 -29.36 -4.23 3.67
C GLY A 199 -27.93 -3.94 4.13
N GLN A 200 -27.77 -2.76 4.72
CA GLN A 200 -26.49 -2.26 5.22
C GLN A 200 -26.70 -1.37 6.45
N ALA A 201 -25.63 -1.18 7.23
CA ALA A 201 -25.55 -0.20 8.31
C ALA A 201 -24.23 0.57 8.18
N MET A 202 -24.34 1.90 8.00
CA MET A 202 -23.18 2.80 7.84
C MET A 202 -22.66 3.24 9.19
N ALA A 203 -21.38 2.95 9.48
CA ALA A 203 -20.67 3.37 10.69
C ALA A 203 -19.79 4.59 10.40
N PRO A 204 -19.97 5.73 11.09
CA PRO A 204 -19.15 6.92 10.89
C PRO A 204 -17.65 6.63 10.98
N PHE A 205 -16.88 7.20 10.05
CA PHE A 205 -15.43 7.01 9.98
C PHE A 205 -14.70 8.37 9.89
N PRO A 206 -13.56 8.56 10.58
CA PRO A 206 -13.03 7.71 11.64
C PRO A 206 -13.75 7.97 12.98
N GLY A 207 -13.60 7.03 13.92
CA GLY A 207 -14.00 7.28 15.32
C GLY A 207 -15.03 6.33 15.92
N THR A 208 -15.68 5.49 15.12
CA THR A 208 -16.54 4.44 15.65
C THR A 208 -15.69 3.34 16.30
N THR A 209 -15.89 3.07 17.57
CA THR A 209 -15.25 1.99 18.33
C THR A 209 -16.24 0.98 18.87
N ASP A 210 -17.50 1.42 19.06
CA ASP A 210 -18.62 0.58 19.48
C ASP A 210 -19.53 0.30 18.26
N PHE A 211 -19.52 -0.94 17.82
CA PHE A 211 -20.31 -1.42 16.70
C PHE A 211 -21.62 -2.12 17.12
N SER A 212 -21.97 -2.12 18.41
CA SER A 212 -23.11 -2.85 18.97
C SER A 212 -24.40 -2.58 18.25
N SER A 213 -24.75 -1.32 18.00
CA SER A 213 -26.01 -0.94 17.32
C SER A 213 -26.07 -1.43 15.87
N TYR A 214 -24.94 -1.41 15.16
CA TYR A 214 -24.81 -1.90 13.78
C TYR A 214 -24.92 -3.43 13.72
N LEU A 215 -24.32 -4.12 14.69
CA LEU A 215 -24.34 -5.58 14.80
C LEU A 215 -25.74 -6.08 15.20
N VAL A 216 -26.48 -5.35 16.04
CA VAL A 216 -27.90 -5.66 16.33
C VAL A 216 -28.76 -5.57 15.07
N GLN A 217 -28.58 -4.53 14.25
CA GLN A 217 -29.28 -4.40 12.97
C GLN A 217 -28.89 -5.56 12.01
N ALA A 218 -27.61 -5.86 11.90
CA ALA A 218 -27.11 -6.95 11.08
C ALA A 218 -27.69 -8.31 11.51
N LYS A 219 -27.72 -8.59 12.82
CA LYS A 219 -28.34 -9.80 13.37
C LYS A 219 -29.83 -9.88 13.08
N ALA A 220 -30.55 -8.77 13.25
CA ALA A 220 -31.99 -8.69 13.02
C ALA A 220 -32.39 -8.81 11.53
N SER A 221 -31.46 -8.58 10.60
CA SER A 221 -31.68 -8.69 9.15
C SER A 221 -32.03 -10.12 8.71
N GLY A 222 -31.63 -11.13 9.49
CA GLY A 222 -31.77 -12.54 9.13
C GLY A 222 -30.85 -12.99 7.98
N ALA A 223 -29.90 -12.15 7.54
CA ALA A 223 -28.92 -12.52 6.54
C ALA A 223 -28.06 -13.71 7.02
N LYS A 224 -27.73 -14.62 6.12
CA LYS A 224 -26.84 -15.75 6.44
C LYS A 224 -25.38 -15.28 6.68
N VAL A 225 -24.98 -14.16 6.07
CA VAL A 225 -23.64 -13.60 6.15
C VAL A 225 -23.69 -12.14 6.53
N ILE A 226 -22.87 -11.73 7.48
CA ILE A 226 -22.59 -10.33 7.79
C ILE A 226 -21.23 -10.00 7.22
N GLY A 227 -21.21 -9.14 6.20
CA GLY A 227 -19.99 -8.64 5.56
C GLY A 227 -19.51 -7.35 6.23
N PHE A 228 -18.26 -7.33 6.69
CA PHE A 228 -17.63 -6.14 7.23
C PHE A 228 -16.92 -5.38 6.11
N ALA A 229 -17.57 -4.35 5.57
CA ALA A 229 -17.01 -3.44 4.58
C ALA A 229 -16.26 -2.29 5.27
N ASN A 230 -15.30 -2.66 6.09
CA ASN A 230 -14.38 -1.82 6.85
C ASN A 230 -12.99 -2.49 6.91
N GLY A 231 -12.05 -1.94 7.66
CA GLY A 231 -10.68 -2.48 7.72
C GLY A 231 -9.95 -2.10 9.00
N GLY A 232 -8.84 -2.78 9.29
CA GLY A 232 -8.00 -2.49 10.44
C GLY A 232 -8.73 -2.64 11.77
N GLY A 233 -8.54 -1.67 12.67
CA GLY A 233 -9.17 -1.68 14.00
C GLY A 233 -10.68 -1.81 13.99
N ASP A 234 -11.37 -1.28 12.96
CA ASP A 234 -12.82 -1.38 12.84
C ASP A 234 -13.25 -2.84 12.60
N THR A 235 -12.58 -3.55 11.69
CA THR A 235 -12.82 -4.98 11.45
C THR A 235 -12.53 -5.82 12.70
N VAL A 236 -11.44 -5.53 13.39
CA VAL A 236 -11.08 -6.18 14.66
C VAL A 236 -12.19 -6.02 15.70
N ASN A 237 -12.71 -4.80 15.85
CA ASN A 237 -13.80 -4.50 16.79
C ASN A 237 -15.11 -5.19 16.37
N CYS A 238 -15.46 -5.15 15.08
CA CYS A 238 -16.63 -5.84 14.55
C CYS A 238 -16.59 -7.35 14.84
N ILE A 239 -15.45 -8.02 14.60
CA ILE A 239 -15.31 -9.46 14.84
C ILE A 239 -15.40 -9.79 16.33
N LYS A 240 -14.70 -9.04 17.20
CA LYS A 240 -14.74 -9.24 18.64
C LYS A 240 -16.15 -9.06 19.20
N GLN A 241 -16.79 -7.96 18.86
CA GLN A 241 -18.16 -7.66 19.32
C GLN A 241 -19.18 -8.64 18.73
N SER A 242 -19.00 -9.12 17.50
CA SER A 242 -19.86 -10.17 16.92
C SER A 242 -19.85 -11.46 17.77
N ALA A 243 -18.72 -11.84 18.32
CA ALA A 243 -18.60 -12.98 19.20
C ALA A 243 -19.33 -12.75 20.53
N GLU A 244 -19.27 -11.54 21.10
CA GLU A 244 -19.98 -11.14 22.31
C GLU A 244 -21.50 -11.17 22.11
N PHE A 245 -21.98 -10.68 20.95
CA PHE A 245 -23.42 -10.74 20.57
C PHE A 245 -23.89 -12.13 20.13
N GLY A 246 -23.00 -13.11 20.08
CA GLY A 246 -23.31 -14.48 19.71
C GLY A 246 -23.84 -14.62 18.28
N ILE A 247 -23.38 -13.78 17.36
CA ILE A 247 -23.85 -13.77 15.95
C ILE A 247 -23.60 -15.13 15.30
N GLN A 248 -22.37 -15.64 15.37
CA GLN A 248 -22.00 -16.93 14.79
C GLN A 248 -22.70 -18.11 15.49
N LYS A 249 -22.90 -18.02 16.83
CA LYS A 249 -23.67 -19.01 17.58
C LYS A 249 -25.14 -19.02 17.16
N GLY A 250 -25.66 -17.90 16.67
CA GLY A 250 -27.00 -17.77 16.08
C GLY A 250 -27.12 -18.33 14.66
N GLY A 251 -26.03 -18.85 14.07
CA GLY A 251 -26.01 -19.46 12.73
C GLY A 251 -25.62 -18.52 11.60
N GLN A 252 -25.37 -17.22 11.86
CA GLN A 252 -24.90 -16.28 10.85
C GLN A 252 -23.38 -16.39 10.71
N LYS A 253 -22.87 -16.41 9.47
CA LYS A 253 -21.42 -16.31 9.17
C LYS A 253 -20.99 -14.85 9.21
N ILE A 254 -19.70 -14.62 9.44
CA ILE A 254 -19.06 -13.31 9.29
C ILE A 254 -18.02 -13.36 8.18
N ALA A 255 -17.90 -12.29 7.42
CA ALA A 255 -16.90 -12.13 6.37
C ALA A 255 -16.16 -10.79 6.54
N GLY A 256 -14.86 -10.85 6.82
CA GLY A 256 -13.97 -9.69 6.80
C GLY A 256 -13.55 -9.42 5.36
N LEU A 257 -14.09 -8.37 4.73
CA LEU A 257 -13.85 -8.11 3.30
C LEU A 257 -12.48 -7.47 3.06
N LEU A 258 -11.93 -6.77 4.05
CA LEU A 258 -10.52 -6.39 4.14
C LEU A 258 -10.04 -6.78 5.54
N PHE A 259 -9.51 -7.99 5.65
CA PHE A 259 -9.04 -8.58 6.89
C PHE A 259 -7.63 -9.12 6.69
N LEU A 260 -6.66 -8.50 7.35
CA LEU A 260 -5.24 -8.66 7.08
C LEU A 260 -4.51 -9.32 8.26
N LEU A 261 -3.25 -9.68 8.05
CA LEU A 261 -2.43 -10.41 9.03
C LEU A 261 -2.43 -9.77 10.43
N HIS A 262 -2.30 -8.44 10.50
CA HIS A 262 -2.27 -7.72 11.79
C HIS A 262 -3.66 -7.63 12.43
N ASP A 263 -4.71 -7.66 11.63
CA ASP A 263 -6.09 -7.71 12.13
C ASP A 263 -6.36 -9.09 12.77
N VAL A 264 -5.92 -10.17 12.12
CA VAL A 264 -5.97 -11.54 12.69
C VAL A 264 -5.19 -11.60 13.99
N HIS A 265 -4.00 -11.00 14.05
CA HIS A 265 -3.23 -10.89 15.29
C HIS A 265 -4.00 -10.12 16.38
N GLY A 266 -4.64 -9.02 16.01
CA GLY A 266 -5.44 -8.18 16.92
C GLY A 266 -6.71 -8.88 17.44
N VAL A 267 -7.36 -9.70 16.61
CA VAL A 267 -8.52 -10.52 17.00
C VAL A 267 -8.08 -11.71 17.85
N GLY A 268 -6.99 -12.36 17.50
CA GLY A 268 -6.48 -13.60 18.07
C GLY A 268 -7.07 -14.84 17.39
N LEU A 269 -6.26 -15.91 17.30
CA LEU A 269 -6.63 -17.14 16.56
C LEU A 269 -7.91 -17.81 17.07
N THR A 270 -8.17 -17.78 18.38
CA THR A 270 -9.38 -18.41 18.94
C THR A 270 -10.67 -17.82 18.37
N ALA A 271 -10.73 -16.52 18.14
CA ALA A 271 -11.91 -15.84 17.59
C ALA A 271 -11.88 -15.75 16.06
N ALA A 272 -10.69 -15.76 15.45
CA ALA A 272 -10.53 -15.61 14.00
C ALA A 272 -10.45 -16.96 13.24
N GLN A 273 -10.27 -18.11 13.91
CA GLN A 273 -10.11 -19.41 13.24
C GLN A 273 -11.24 -19.69 12.25
N GLY A 274 -10.87 -20.21 11.08
CA GLY A 274 -11.80 -20.56 10.00
C GLY A 274 -12.30 -19.39 9.19
N VAL A 275 -11.97 -18.14 9.56
CA VAL A 275 -12.32 -16.96 8.74
C VAL A 275 -11.52 -17.00 7.44
N LEU A 276 -12.24 -16.83 6.32
CA LEU A 276 -11.64 -16.68 5.00
C LEU A 276 -11.21 -15.22 4.76
N LEU A 277 -10.07 -15.07 4.12
CA LEU A 277 -9.55 -13.75 3.73
C LEU A 277 -8.74 -13.86 2.42
N THR A 278 -8.58 -12.75 1.73
CA THR A 278 -7.76 -12.67 0.51
C THR A 278 -6.61 -11.69 0.74
N GLU A 279 -5.37 -12.11 0.50
CA GLU A 279 -4.19 -11.24 0.52
C GLU A 279 -3.24 -11.57 -0.62
N PRO A 280 -2.45 -10.59 -1.14
CA PRO A 280 -1.45 -10.86 -2.18
C PRO A 280 -0.12 -11.34 -1.61
N PHE A 281 0.07 -11.28 -0.32
CA PHE A 281 1.32 -11.62 0.35
C PHE A 281 1.06 -12.23 1.72
N TYR A 282 1.85 -13.24 2.04
CA TYR A 282 1.98 -13.76 3.40
C TYR A 282 3.45 -14.10 3.67
N TRP A 283 3.94 -13.71 4.83
CA TRP A 283 5.37 -13.82 5.17
C TRP A 283 5.91 -15.26 5.11
N ASN A 284 5.06 -16.26 5.33
CA ASN A 284 5.44 -17.68 5.37
C ASN A 284 5.03 -18.47 4.11
N MET A 285 5.02 -17.85 2.92
CA MET A 285 4.67 -18.56 1.68
C MET A 285 5.84 -19.31 1.05
N ASN A 286 7.00 -18.68 0.98
CA ASN A 286 8.18 -19.20 0.30
C ASN A 286 9.47 -18.68 0.96
N ASP A 287 10.63 -19.14 0.50
CA ASP A 287 11.91 -18.72 1.10
C ASP A 287 12.19 -17.22 0.99
N GLY A 288 11.77 -16.59 -0.12
CA GLY A 288 11.92 -15.15 -0.31
C GLY A 288 11.08 -14.34 0.67
N THR A 289 9.80 -14.70 0.85
CA THR A 289 8.89 -14.03 1.79
C THR A 289 9.33 -14.27 3.23
N ARG A 290 9.82 -15.48 3.57
CA ARG A 290 10.39 -15.79 4.90
C ARG A 290 11.66 -15.00 5.18
N ALA A 291 12.58 -14.90 4.21
CA ALA A 291 13.81 -14.12 4.36
C ALA A 291 13.53 -12.63 4.60
N PHE A 292 12.60 -12.06 3.84
CA PHE A 292 12.13 -10.69 4.03
C PHE A 292 11.46 -10.54 5.41
N GLY A 293 10.52 -11.41 5.75
CA GLY A 293 9.78 -11.36 7.01
C GLY A 293 10.69 -11.36 8.24
N ARG A 294 11.69 -12.23 8.28
CA ARG A 294 12.65 -12.29 9.38
C ARG A 294 13.48 -11.00 9.50
N ARG A 295 13.94 -10.43 8.38
CA ARG A 295 14.67 -9.16 8.37
C ARG A 295 13.79 -8.00 8.85
N PHE A 296 12.54 -7.96 8.40
CA PHE A 296 11.56 -6.96 8.82
C PHE A 296 11.28 -7.07 10.33
N ALA A 297 11.06 -8.26 10.83
CA ALA A 297 10.75 -8.50 12.24
C ALA A 297 11.86 -8.02 13.19
N THR A 298 13.14 -8.05 12.78
CA THR A 298 14.24 -7.50 13.61
C THR A 298 14.11 -5.99 13.82
N GLN A 299 13.42 -5.27 12.94
CA GLN A 299 13.20 -3.82 13.02
C GLN A 299 11.81 -3.46 13.60
N MET A 300 10.94 -4.46 13.78
CA MET A 300 9.55 -4.29 14.22
C MET A 300 9.24 -5.10 15.48
N ASN A 301 10.21 -5.26 16.39
CA ASN A 301 10.05 -5.94 17.68
C ASN A 301 9.42 -7.34 17.56
N GLY A 302 9.76 -8.09 16.51
CA GLY A 302 9.24 -9.43 16.26
C GLY A 302 7.93 -9.48 15.47
N SER A 303 7.32 -8.34 15.13
CA SER A 303 6.12 -8.30 14.27
C SER A 303 6.48 -8.66 12.82
N MET A 304 5.74 -9.59 12.22
CA MET A 304 5.93 -9.98 10.82
C MET A 304 5.26 -8.97 9.87
N PRO A 305 5.79 -8.81 8.64
CA PRO A 305 5.20 -7.88 7.67
C PRO A 305 3.88 -8.40 7.13
N GLY A 306 2.90 -7.51 6.99
CA GLY A 306 1.69 -7.72 6.20
C GLY A 306 1.87 -7.27 4.74
N SER A 307 0.81 -7.39 3.96
CA SER A 307 0.79 -7.08 2.52
C SER A 307 1.20 -5.65 2.19
N VAL A 308 0.80 -4.65 2.99
CA VAL A 308 1.17 -3.25 2.74
C VAL A 308 2.65 -3.01 3.00
N HIS A 309 3.21 -3.58 4.06
CA HIS A 309 4.63 -3.47 4.39
C HIS A 309 5.52 -4.08 3.30
N ALA A 310 5.14 -5.27 2.81
CA ALA A 310 5.79 -5.91 1.67
C ALA A 310 5.60 -5.10 0.38
N GLY A 311 4.41 -4.52 0.20
CA GLY A 311 4.08 -3.63 -0.91
C GLY A 311 4.95 -2.37 -0.95
N GLN A 312 5.26 -1.79 0.20
CA GLN A 312 6.18 -0.65 0.27
C GLN A 312 7.58 -1.02 -0.24
N TYR A 313 8.09 -2.17 0.21
CA TYR A 313 9.39 -2.66 -0.28
C TYR A 313 9.38 -2.89 -1.80
N SER A 314 8.35 -3.57 -2.30
CA SER A 314 8.18 -3.87 -3.74
C SER A 314 8.05 -2.59 -4.58
N ALA A 315 7.14 -1.69 -4.18
CA ALA A 315 6.84 -0.45 -4.88
C ALA A 315 8.04 0.50 -4.96
N VAL A 316 8.70 0.74 -3.83
CA VAL A 316 9.89 1.61 -3.77
C VAL A 316 11.03 1.00 -4.57
N THR A 317 11.23 -0.32 -4.49
CA THR A 317 12.24 -1.02 -5.30
C THR A 317 11.99 -0.83 -6.79
N HIS A 318 10.75 -1.01 -7.26
CA HIS A 318 10.40 -0.85 -8.67
C HIS A 318 10.53 0.60 -9.14
N TYR A 319 10.11 1.56 -8.33
CA TYR A 319 10.30 2.98 -8.58
C TYR A 319 11.79 3.31 -8.76
N LEU A 320 12.66 2.86 -7.84
CA LEU A 320 14.10 3.11 -7.91
C LEU A 320 14.75 2.44 -9.14
N LYS A 321 14.28 1.25 -9.56
CA LYS A 321 14.68 0.63 -10.83
C LYS A 321 14.34 1.54 -12.02
N ALA A 322 13.16 2.14 -12.04
CA ALA A 322 12.77 3.08 -13.10
C ALA A 322 13.64 4.35 -13.09
N VAL A 323 13.92 4.91 -11.92
CA VAL A 323 14.82 6.06 -11.75
C VAL A 323 16.22 5.78 -12.32
N VAL A 324 16.79 4.61 -12.01
CA VAL A 324 18.12 4.21 -12.55
C VAL A 324 18.05 4.01 -14.06
N ALA A 325 17.02 3.35 -14.57
CA ALA A 325 16.87 3.07 -16.00
C ALA A 325 16.82 4.34 -16.86
N MET A 326 16.17 5.40 -16.36
CA MET A 326 16.04 6.66 -17.10
C MET A 326 17.08 7.73 -16.74
N GLY A 327 17.73 7.57 -15.61
CA GLY A 327 18.66 8.53 -15.01
C GLY A 327 17.97 9.51 -14.05
N PRO A 328 18.61 9.82 -12.90
CA PRO A 328 18.01 10.66 -11.83
C PRO A 328 17.53 12.03 -12.30
N ASP A 329 18.28 12.71 -13.17
CA ASP A 329 17.93 14.04 -13.69
C ASP A 329 16.58 14.01 -14.45
N LYS A 330 16.37 12.98 -15.27
CA LYS A 330 15.10 12.81 -15.99
C LYS A 330 13.96 12.44 -15.04
N ALA A 331 14.26 11.64 -14.00
CA ALA A 331 13.27 11.29 -12.99
C ALA A 331 12.82 12.51 -12.18
N HIS A 332 13.73 13.42 -11.83
CA HIS A 332 13.38 14.70 -11.21
C HIS A 332 12.55 15.61 -12.11
N ALA A 333 12.79 15.55 -13.43
CA ALA A 333 12.16 16.43 -14.41
C ALA A 333 10.70 16.08 -14.69
N SER A 334 10.32 14.77 -14.63
CA SER A 334 8.95 14.37 -14.92
C SER A 334 8.55 13.07 -14.19
N GLY A 335 7.61 13.19 -13.26
CA GLY A 335 6.98 12.06 -12.57
C GLY A 335 6.14 11.21 -13.53
N LYS A 336 5.50 11.83 -14.53
CA LYS A 336 4.78 11.09 -15.58
C LYS A 336 5.74 10.16 -16.33
N ALA A 337 6.90 10.64 -16.72
CA ALA A 337 7.88 9.82 -17.43
C ALA A 337 8.40 8.66 -16.56
N VAL A 338 8.54 8.86 -15.23
CA VAL A 338 8.86 7.78 -14.28
C VAL A 338 7.78 6.72 -14.28
N VAL A 339 6.50 7.10 -14.19
CA VAL A 339 5.39 6.13 -14.20
C VAL A 339 5.30 5.39 -15.54
N GLU A 340 5.55 6.06 -16.66
CA GLU A 340 5.65 5.42 -17.98
C GLU A 340 6.80 4.41 -18.04
N GLN A 341 7.96 4.77 -17.48
CA GLN A 341 9.10 3.83 -17.34
C GLN A 341 8.73 2.65 -16.46
N MET A 342 8.04 2.85 -15.33
CA MET A 342 7.56 1.76 -14.47
C MET A 342 6.62 0.82 -15.23
N LYS A 343 5.71 1.35 -16.05
CA LYS A 343 4.78 0.57 -16.88
C LYS A 343 5.48 -0.24 -17.98
N SER A 344 6.62 0.24 -18.47
CA SER A 344 7.40 -0.46 -19.51
C SER A 344 8.23 -1.64 -18.99
N MET A 345 8.35 -1.78 -17.66
CA MET A 345 9.15 -2.80 -17.02
C MET A 345 8.26 -3.81 -16.28
N PRO A 346 8.54 -5.12 -16.35
CA PRO A 346 7.83 -6.08 -15.52
C PRO A 346 8.16 -5.85 -14.04
N THR A 347 7.16 -5.98 -13.18
CA THR A 347 7.41 -6.10 -11.75
C THR A 347 7.90 -7.51 -11.47
N SER A 348 9.00 -7.64 -10.75
CA SER A 348 9.55 -8.94 -10.35
C SER A 348 10.36 -8.79 -9.08
N ASP A 349 9.87 -9.40 -8.02
CA ASP A 349 10.51 -9.46 -6.73
C ASP A 349 10.10 -10.74 -5.97
N PRO A 350 10.82 -11.14 -4.90
CA PRO A 350 10.53 -12.36 -4.17
C PRO A 350 9.23 -12.33 -3.35
N LEU A 351 8.55 -11.19 -3.25
CA LEU A 351 7.39 -10.98 -2.38
C LEU A 351 6.07 -11.15 -3.14
N PHE A 352 5.96 -10.56 -4.34
CA PHE A 352 4.75 -10.59 -5.19
C PHE A 352 4.95 -11.40 -6.48
N GLY A 353 6.17 -11.91 -6.71
CA GLY A 353 6.49 -12.68 -7.91
C GLY A 353 6.55 -11.81 -9.17
N LYS A 354 6.03 -12.36 -10.28
CA LYS A 354 5.97 -11.66 -11.57
C LYS A 354 4.64 -10.92 -11.70
N GLY A 355 4.71 -9.69 -12.17
CA GLY A 355 3.54 -8.86 -12.43
C GLY A 355 3.87 -7.71 -13.38
N GLN A 356 2.94 -6.80 -13.54
CA GLN A 356 3.12 -5.62 -14.38
C GLN A 356 2.24 -4.46 -13.88
N VAL A 357 2.64 -3.25 -14.21
CA VAL A 357 1.81 -2.05 -14.05
C VAL A 357 0.99 -1.87 -15.32
N ARG A 358 -0.34 -2.00 -15.23
CA ARG A 358 -1.27 -1.82 -16.35
C ARG A 358 -1.37 -0.34 -16.78
N ALA A 359 -1.99 -0.10 -17.94
CA ALA A 359 -2.20 1.23 -18.47
C ALA A 359 -3.01 2.16 -17.54
N ASP A 360 -3.96 1.60 -16.78
CA ASP A 360 -4.74 2.30 -15.76
C ASP A 360 -3.97 2.60 -14.46
N GLY A 361 -2.72 2.15 -14.36
CA GLY A 361 -1.88 2.30 -13.17
C GLY A 361 -2.04 1.19 -12.12
N ARG A 362 -2.93 0.20 -12.32
CA ARG A 362 -3.05 -0.95 -11.42
C ARG A 362 -1.89 -1.92 -11.62
N VAL A 363 -1.19 -2.27 -10.53
CA VAL A 363 -0.25 -3.40 -10.55
C VAL A 363 -1.02 -4.70 -10.43
N ILE A 364 -0.82 -5.63 -11.33
CA ILE A 364 -1.42 -6.96 -11.30
C ILE A 364 -0.39 -8.01 -10.91
N HIS A 365 -0.77 -8.89 -10.01
CA HIS A 365 -0.04 -10.04 -9.48
C HIS A 365 -1.06 -11.05 -8.94
N ASP A 366 -0.60 -12.23 -8.57
CA ASP A 366 -1.48 -13.23 -7.96
C ASP A 366 -2.04 -12.74 -6.62
N MET A 367 -3.27 -13.18 -6.32
CA MET A 367 -3.91 -13.03 -5.02
C MET A 367 -4.15 -14.44 -4.42
N TYR A 368 -4.23 -14.52 -3.11
CA TYR A 368 -4.33 -15.79 -2.40
C TYR A 368 -5.50 -15.79 -1.45
N LEU A 369 -6.39 -16.77 -1.59
CA LEU A 369 -7.43 -17.04 -0.61
C LEU A 369 -6.82 -17.89 0.50
N PHE A 370 -6.90 -17.39 1.72
CA PHE A 370 -6.45 -18.06 2.93
C PHE A 370 -7.61 -18.36 3.87
N GLU A 371 -7.39 -19.31 4.74
CA GLU A 371 -8.20 -19.59 5.93
C GLU A 371 -7.34 -19.39 7.16
N VAL A 372 -7.88 -18.69 8.15
CA VAL A 372 -7.19 -18.50 9.43
C VAL A 372 -7.11 -19.82 10.19
N LYS A 373 -5.90 -20.21 10.59
CA LYS A 373 -5.61 -21.40 11.37
C LYS A 373 -6.30 -21.40 12.73
N SER A 374 -6.64 -22.58 13.21
CA SER A 374 -6.91 -22.77 14.65
C SER A 374 -5.62 -22.59 15.48
N PRO A 375 -5.74 -22.32 16.80
CA PRO A 375 -4.57 -22.28 17.68
C PRO A 375 -3.72 -23.56 17.65
N ALA A 376 -4.33 -24.72 17.41
CA ALA A 376 -3.61 -26.00 17.36
C ALA A 376 -2.80 -26.20 16.07
N GLU A 377 -3.16 -25.54 14.98
CA GLU A 377 -2.46 -25.61 13.70
C GLU A 377 -1.29 -24.61 13.59
N SER A 378 -1.32 -23.52 14.37
CA SER A 378 -0.27 -22.51 14.40
C SER A 378 0.98 -23.05 15.10
N LYS A 379 2.13 -23.03 14.41
CA LYS A 379 3.39 -23.62 14.91
C LYS A 379 4.32 -22.61 15.56
N GLU A 380 4.13 -21.33 15.24
CA GLU A 380 4.95 -20.23 15.76
C GLU A 380 4.15 -18.92 15.74
N ALA A 381 4.66 -17.88 16.37
CA ALA A 381 4.03 -16.56 16.33
C ALA A 381 3.88 -16.07 14.86
N TRP A 382 2.72 -15.50 14.54
CA TRP A 382 2.37 -15.03 13.19
C TRP A 382 2.14 -16.13 12.14
N ASP A 383 2.16 -17.41 12.51
CA ASP A 383 1.81 -18.52 11.62
C ASP A 383 0.29 -18.74 11.61
N TYR A 384 -0.43 -17.86 10.90
CA TYR A 384 -1.88 -17.74 11.01
C TYR A 384 -2.68 -18.29 9.83
N TYR A 385 -2.05 -18.61 8.70
CA TYR A 385 -2.78 -18.89 7.47
C TYR A 385 -2.54 -20.29 6.91
N ASN A 386 -3.63 -20.90 6.44
CA ASN A 386 -3.65 -22.02 5.52
C ASN A 386 -4.01 -21.50 4.12
N LEU A 387 -3.16 -21.73 3.12
CA LEU A 387 -3.47 -21.40 1.73
C LEU A 387 -4.56 -22.33 1.18
N LYS A 388 -5.66 -21.75 0.70
CA LYS A 388 -6.78 -22.50 0.11
C LYS A 388 -6.75 -22.47 -1.41
N ARG A 389 -6.44 -21.31 -2.00
CA ARG A 389 -6.45 -21.13 -3.46
C ARG A 389 -5.56 -19.95 -3.87
N THR A 390 -4.87 -20.11 -5.01
CA THR A 390 -4.27 -18.99 -5.73
C THR A 390 -5.27 -18.47 -6.76
N VAL A 391 -5.46 -17.16 -6.82
CA VAL A 391 -6.21 -16.45 -7.85
C VAL A 391 -5.19 -15.82 -8.78
N PRO A 392 -5.06 -16.28 -10.04
CA PRO A 392 -4.08 -15.74 -10.97
C PRO A 392 -4.27 -14.24 -11.24
N ALA A 393 -3.19 -13.54 -11.55
CA ALA A 393 -3.15 -12.10 -11.75
C ALA A 393 -4.20 -11.55 -12.73
N ASP A 394 -4.50 -12.28 -13.80
CA ASP A 394 -5.48 -11.93 -14.83
C ASP A 394 -6.94 -12.07 -14.38
N GLN A 395 -7.19 -12.78 -13.28
CA GLN A 395 -8.51 -12.97 -12.66
C GLN A 395 -8.66 -12.23 -11.32
N ALA A 396 -7.53 -11.78 -10.75
CA ALA A 396 -7.50 -11.22 -9.41
C ALA A 396 -8.00 -9.76 -9.33
N PHE A 397 -7.92 -9.02 -10.44
CA PHE A 397 -8.26 -7.60 -10.48
C PHE A 397 -9.33 -7.32 -11.53
N ARG A 398 -10.09 -6.23 -11.30
CA ARG A 398 -11.14 -5.81 -12.22
C ARG A 398 -10.62 -5.72 -13.65
N PRO A 399 -11.36 -6.23 -14.65
CA PRO A 399 -11.04 -6.03 -16.06
C PRO A 399 -10.81 -4.54 -16.35
N ILE A 400 -9.80 -4.25 -17.16
CA ILE A 400 -9.31 -2.88 -17.37
C ILE A 400 -10.36 -1.95 -17.99
N ASP A 401 -11.25 -2.50 -18.80
CA ASP A 401 -12.35 -1.80 -19.48
C ASP A 401 -13.56 -1.54 -18.56
N GLN A 402 -13.60 -2.15 -17.38
CA GLN A 402 -14.72 -2.04 -16.44
C GLN A 402 -14.45 -1.06 -15.29
N GLY A 403 -13.22 -0.52 -15.17
CA GLY A 403 -12.82 0.37 -14.09
C GLY A 403 -13.22 1.85 -14.30
N GLY A 404 -13.68 2.24 -15.48
CA GLY A 404 -14.03 3.64 -15.79
C GLY A 404 -12.82 4.58 -15.96
N CYS A 405 -11.61 4.04 -16.10
CA CYS A 405 -10.40 4.83 -16.28
C CYS A 405 -10.36 5.51 -17.65
N LYS A 406 -10.39 6.86 -17.66
CA LYS A 406 -10.39 7.68 -18.89
C LYS A 406 -9.14 7.53 -19.75
N MET A 407 -8.03 7.02 -19.21
CA MET A 407 -6.80 6.78 -19.98
C MET A 407 -6.90 5.52 -20.86
N VAL A 408 -7.87 4.65 -20.61
CA VAL A 408 -8.07 3.37 -21.29
C VAL A 408 -9.35 3.36 -22.12
N VAL A 409 -10.39 4.04 -21.68
CA VAL A 409 -11.65 4.19 -22.42
C VAL A 409 -11.38 5.00 -23.68
N GLY A 410 -11.48 4.37 -24.85
CA GLY A 410 -11.24 4.99 -26.16
C GLY A 410 -9.96 4.55 -26.88
N LYS A 411 -9.23 3.56 -26.36
CA LYS A 411 -8.09 2.90 -27.02
C LYS A 411 -8.39 1.47 -27.49
N ALA A 412 -9.67 1.05 -27.41
CA ALA A 412 -10.14 -0.23 -27.93
C ALA A 412 -10.63 -0.08 -29.39
#